data_f36f2b1b5046e31e86629cf2b4a7e5bb
#
_entry.id   f36f2b1b5046e31e86629cf2b4a7e5bb
#
_cell.length_a   1.000
_cell.length_b   1.000
_cell.length_c   1.000
_cell.angle_alpha   90.00
_cell.angle_beta   90.00
_cell.angle_gamma   90.00
#
_symmetry.space_group_name_H-M   'P 1'
#
loop_
_entity.id
_entity.type
_entity.pdbx_description
1 polymer ?
#
loop_
_entity_poly.entity_id
_entity_poly.type
_entity_poly.pdbx_seq_one_letter_code
_entity_poly.pdbx_strand_id
1 'polypeptide(L)'
;MLGRILAVLVLAWLGGFLWFSLTLPDPAPLATKTDAVVVLTGGAGRLARGLKVLENASAKRMLVSGVDRSTTRKQLAAAAGIRKSRLATTDLGYEAVDTRSNAEETARWVAANGFTSIRLVTSAGHMRRARLELARVLPASVNVLPDAVPVEPQAPSIATEYSKYLLRRAALA
;
A
#
# COMPACT_ATOMS: atom_id res chain seq x y z
N MET A 1 -23.86 -33.32 9.78
CA MET A 1 -23.76 -32.34 8.67
C MET A 1 -22.89 -31.11 9.05
N LEU A 2 -23.18 -30.45 10.16
CA LEU A 2 -22.45 -29.20 10.58
C LEU A 2 -20.94 -29.39 10.68
N GLY A 3 -20.47 -30.48 11.27
CA GLY A 3 -19.01 -30.74 11.39
C GLY A 3 -18.29 -30.91 10.04
N ARG A 4 -18.95 -31.50 9.05
CA ARG A 4 -18.38 -31.63 7.68
C ARG A 4 -18.30 -30.28 6.99
N ILE A 5 -19.33 -29.44 7.15
CA ILE A 5 -19.33 -28.07 6.60
C ILE A 5 -18.20 -27.25 7.23
N LEU A 6 -18.07 -27.30 8.56
CA LEU A 6 -17.01 -26.58 9.27
C LEU A 6 -15.62 -27.07 8.82
N ALA A 7 -15.41 -28.38 8.67
CA ALA A 7 -14.14 -28.92 8.17
C ALA A 7 -13.82 -28.42 6.76
N VAL A 8 -14.78 -28.37 5.85
CA VAL A 8 -14.60 -27.83 4.49
C VAL A 8 -14.23 -26.36 4.54
N LEU A 9 -14.91 -25.55 5.36
CA LEU A 9 -14.58 -24.12 5.50
C LEU A 9 -13.17 -23.87 6.06
N VAL A 10 -12.77 -24.67 7.06
CA VAL A 10 -11.41 -24.59 7.62
C VAL A 10 -10.37 -24.99 6.57
N LEU A 11 -10.58 -26.07 5.85
CA LEU A 11 -9.65 -26.51 4.78
C LEU A 11 -9.58 -25.47 3.64
N ALA A 12 -10.70 -24.89 3.25
CA ALA A 12 -10.73 -23.83 2.25
C ALA A 12 -9.96 -22.58 2.72
N TRP A 13 -10.14 -22.18 4.00
CA TRP A 13 -9.41 -21.07 4.58
C TRP A 13 -7.89 -21.37 4.64
N LEU A 14 -7.50 -22.56 5.10
CA LEU A 14 -6.09 -22.98 5.17
C LEU A 14 -5.45 -23.04 3.78
N GLY A 15 -6.11 -23.61 2.79
CA GLY A 15 -5.62 -23.67 1.41
C GLY A 15 -5.48 -22.27 0.79
N GLY A 16 -6.46 -21.41 1.02
CA GLY A 16 -6.39 -20.01 0.60
C GLY A 16 -5.30 -19.22 1.31
N PHE A 17 -5.10 -19.46 2.61
CA PHE A 17 -4.02 -18.84 3.39
C PHE A 17 -2.64 -19.28 2.89
N LEU A 18 -2.46 -20.58 2.62
CA LEU A 18 -1.21 -21.09 2.05
C LEU A 18 -0.92 -20.44 0.70
N TRP A 19 -1.90 -20.42 -0.20
CA TRP A 19 -1.76 -19.72 -1.48
C TRP A 19 -1.42 -18.24 -1.30
N PHE A 20 -2.14 -17.54 -0.41
CA PHE A 20 -1.90 -16.13 -0.12
C PHE A 20 -0.45 -15.88 0.34
N SER A 21 0.05 -16.73 1.26
CA SER A 21 1.39 -16.61 1.84
C SER A 21 2.50 -16.91 0.82
N LEU A 22 2.30 -17.92 -0.05
CA LEU A 22 3.29 -18.31 -1.05
C LEU A 22 3.34 -17.35 -2.26
N THR A 23 2.30 -16.53 -2.43
CA THR A 23 2.17 -15.61 -3.58
C THR A 23 2.19 -14.14 -3.15
N LEU A 24 2.82 -13.83 -2.02
CA LEU A 24 3.03 -12.43 -1.61
C LEU A 24 3.88 -11.71 -2.67
N PRO A 25 3.53 -10.47 -3.02
CA PRO A 25 4.27 -9.72 -4.03
C PRO A 25 5.64 -9.29 -3.51
N ASP A 26 6.60 -9.25 -4.42
CA ASP A 26 7.96 -8.78 -4.20
C ASP A 26 8.09 -7.26 -4.41
N PRO A 27 9.20 -6.64 -3.97
CA PRO A 27 9.55 -5.29 -4.35
C PRO A 27 9.71 -5.14 -5.86
N ALA A 28 9.09 -4.12 -6.44
CA ALA A 28 9.24 -3.85 -7.88
C ALA A 28 10.66 -3.37 -8.21
N PRO A 29 11.20 -3.72 -9.41
CA PRO A 29 12.49 -3.23 -9.86
C PRO A 29 12.53 -1.69 -9.88
N LEU A 30 13.62 -1.09 -9.36
CA LEU A 30 13.77 0.37 -9.38
C LEU A 30 13.88 0.94 -10.79
N ALA A 31 14.28 0.14 -11.77
CA ALA A 31 14.33 0.57 -13.18
C ALA A 31 12.95 0.88 -13.78
N THR A 32 11.87 0.29 -13.24
CA THR A 32 10.50 0.54 -13.72
C THR A 32 10.07 1.95 -13.30
N LYS A 33 9.72 2.78 -14.28
CA LYS A 33 9.28 4.16 -14.05
C LYS A 33 7.77 4.27 -13.90
N THR A 34 7.32 5.20 -13.06
CA THR A 34 5.93 5.62 -12.90
C THR A 34 5.88 7.14 -12.76
N ASP A 35 4.73 7.78 -12.96
CA ASP A 35 4.59 9.23 -12.76
C ASP A 35 4.85 9.59 -11.31
N ALA A 36 4.32 8.78 -10.39
CA ALA A 36 4.43 9.03 -8.97
C ALA A 36 4.58 7.75 -8.14
N VAL A 37 4.98 7.91 -6.87
CA VAL A 37 5.00 6.86 -5.86
C VAL A 37 4.05 7.24 -4.72
N VAL A 38 3.23 6.28 -4.28
CA VAL A 38 2.31 6.41 -3.15
C VAL A 38 2.76 5.47 -2.06
N VAL A 39 3.03 6.02 -0.88
CA VAL A 39 3.46 5.28 0.31
C VAL A 39 2.31 5.26 1.31
N LEU A 40 1.79 4.07 1.63
CA LEU A 40 0.81 3.92 2.71
C LEU A 40 1.53 3.77 4.04
N THR A 41 1.25 4.66 4.99
CA THR A 41 1.85 4.64 6.33
C THR A 41 1.44 3.41 7.16
N GLY A 42 1.95 3.29 8.38
CA GLY A 42 1.57 2.24 9.33
C GLY A 42 2.46 0.99 9.31
N GLY A 43 3.69 1.09 8.78
CA GLY A 43 4.69 0.03 8.87
C GLY A 43 6.08 0.55 8.51
N ALA A 44 7.11 -0.03 9.11
CA ALA A 44 8.49 0.37 8.85
C ALA A 44 8.94 0.01 7.42
N GLY A 45 10.03 0.61 6.97
CA GLY A 45 10.60 0.36 5.65
C GLY A 45 9.86 0.99 4.47
N ARG A 46 8.56 1.26 4.58
CA ARG A 46 7.74 1.76 3.46
C ARG A 46 8.18 3.15 3.00
N LEU A 47 8.38 4.07 3.94
CA LEU A 47 8.83 5.42 3.62
C LEU A 47 10.23 5.41 3.03
N ALA A 48 11.15 4.62 3.60
CA ALA A 48 12.49 4.43 3.05
C ALA A 48 12.45 3.87 1.61
N ARG A 49 11.54 2.93 1.33
CA ARG A 49 11.33 2.42 -0.04
C ARG A 49 10.84 3.50 -0.99
N GLY A 50 9.86 4.30 -0.60
CA GLY A 50 9.35 5.42 -1.41
C GLY A 50 10.44 6.46 -1.71
N LEU A 51 11.26 6.79 -0.72
CA LEU A 51 12.41 7.68 -0.90
C LEU A 51 13.44 7.11 -1.88
N LYS A 52 13.75 5.81 -1.79
CA LYS A 52 14.65 5.13 -2.72
C LYS A 52 14.13 5.20 -4.16
N VAL A 53 12.81 5.11 -4.36
CA VAL A 53 12.17 5.28 -5.68
C VAL A 53 12.38 6.70 -6.21
N LEU A 54 12.20 7.73 -5.37
CA LEU A 54 12.46 9.13 -5.76
C LEU A 54 13.96 9.39 -6.04
N GLU A 55 14.85 8.85 -5.22
CA GLU A 55 16.28 9.01 -5.38
C GLU A 55 16.79 8.39 -6.69
N ASN A 56 16.23 7.25 -7.07
CA ASN A 56 16.54 6.58 -8.34
C ASN A 56 15.84 7.23 -9.57
N ALA A 57 15.11 8.32 -9.37
CA ALA A 57 14.30 8.98 -10.41
C ALA A 57 13.30 8.04 -11.11
N SER A 58 12.81 7.02 -10.40
CA SER A 58 11.79 6.09 -10.88
C SER A 58 10.37 6.65 -10.75
N ALA A 59 10.22 7.73 -9.97
CA ALA A 59 9.02 8.56 -9.90
C ALA A 59 9.42 10.02 -9.68
N LYS A 60 8.56 10.95 -10.10
CA LYS A 60 8.83 12.40 -9.98
C LYS A 60 8.28 13.00 -8.68
N ARG A 61 7.18 12.44 -8.17
CA ARG A 61 6.48 12.92 -6.96
C ARG A 61 6.13 11.76 -6.05
N MET A 62 5.98 12.05 -4.76
CA MET A 62 5.57 11.08 -3.75
C MET A 62 4.39 11.60 -2.94
N LEU A 63 3.39 10.76 -2.72
CA LEU A 63 2.39 10.93 -1.67
C LEU A 63 2.73 10.00 -0.52
N VAL A 64 2.74 10.53 0.70
CA VAL A 64 2.72 9.73 1.93
C VAL A 64 1.31 9.83 2.50
N SER A 65 0.51 8.78 2.33
CA SER A 65 -0.90 8.74 2.71
C SER A 65 -1.09 8.15 4.11
N GLY A 66 -2.02 8.69 4.89
CA GLY A 66 -2.29 8.28 6.27
C GLY A 66 -1.26 8.77 7.27
N VAL A 67 -0.73 9.95 7.06
CA VAL A 67 0.17 10.62 8.04
C VAL A 67 -0.66 11.08 9.24
N ASP A 68 -0.15 10.86 10.44
CA ASP A 68 -0.79 11.38 11.64
C ASP A 68 -0.88 12.92 11.59
N ARG A 69 -2.04 13.47 11.93
CA ARG A 69 -2.33 14.92 11.86
C ARG A 69 -1.38 15.78 12.70
N SER A 70 -0.79 15.21 13.74
CA SER A 70 0.20 15.91 14.59
C SER A 70 1.60 15.93 13.95
N THR A 71 1.86 15.09 12.93
CA THR A 71 3.16 14.96 12.30
C THR A 71 3.38 16.05 11.26
N THR A 72 4.31 16.93 11.51
CA THR A 72 4.71 17.95 10.54
C THR A 72 5.63 17.37 9.45
N ARG A 73 5.65 18.02 8.28
CA ARG A 73 6.58 17.69 7.19
C ARG A 73 8.05 17.66 7.66
N LYS A 74 8.45 18.58 8.55
CA LYS A 74 9.80 18.66 9.12
C LYS A 74 10.11 17.46 10.00
N GLN A 75 9.17 17.04 10.85
CA GLN A 75 9.33 15.85 11.72
C GLN A 75 9.43 14.56 10.90
N LEU A 76 8.56 14.39 9.89
CA LEU A 76 8.62 13.24 9.00
C LEU A 76 9.96 13.18 8.26
N ALA A 77 10.41 14.33 7.76
CA ALA A 77 11.70 14.45 7.08
C ALA A 77 12.87 14.08 7.98
N ALA A 78 12.88 14.57 9.22
CA ALA A 78 13.92 14.25 10.21
C ALA A 78 13.92 12.75 10.56
N ALA A 79 12.72 12.18 10.85
CA ALA A 79 12.60 10.77 11.20
C ALA A 79 12.99 9.81 10.06
N ALA A 80 12.77 10.21 8.81
CA ALA A 80 13.05 9.40 7.63
C ALA A 80 14.39 9.73 6.94
N GLY A 81 15.17 10.69 7.45
CA GLY A 81 16.41 11.14 6.81
C GLY A 81 16.21 11.78 5.43
N ILE A 82 15.04 12.40 5.21
CA ILE A 82 14.70 13.00 3.90
C ILE A 82 15.51 14.26 3.67
N ARG A 83 16.25 14.32 2.57
CA ARG A 83 16.95 15.55 2.15
C ARG A 83 15.94 16.65 1.82
N LYS A 84 16.26 17.90 2.16
CA LYS A 84 15.41 19.09 1.89
C LYS A 84 14.93 19.16 0.44
N SER A 85 15.78 18.82 -0.52
CA SER A 85 15.45 18.81 -1.96
C SER A 85 14.30 17.83 -2.31
N ARG A 86 14.10 16.76 -1.54
CA ARG A 86 13.03 15.78 -1.77
C ARG A 86 11.73 16.14 -1.06
N LEU A 87 11.76 17.05 -0.10
CA LEU A 87 10.55 17.56 0.56
C LEU A 87 9.64 18.32 -0.42
N ALA A 88 10.20 19.02 -1.40
CA ALA A 88 9.42 19.75 -2.40
C ALA A 88 8.61 18.82 -3.33
N THR A 89 9.07 17.58 -3.51
CA THR A 89 8.41 16.56 -4.35
C THR A 89 7.61 15.54 -3.55
N THR A 90 7.41 15.79 -2.24
CA THR A 90 6.68 14.91 -1.32
C THR A 90 5.45 15.63 -0.77
N ASP A 91 4.29 15.06 -1.01
CA ASP A 91 3.01 15.51 -0.45
C ASP A 91 2.64 14.62 0.73
N LEU A 92 1.98 15.20 1.73
CA LEU A 92 1.51 14.49 2.92
C LEU A 92 -0.02 14.46 2.93
N GLY A 93 -0.57 13.26 3.01
CA GLY A 93 -1.99 13.02 3.17
C GLY A 93 -2.33 12.76 4.63
N TYR A 94 -3.23 13.55 5.18
CA TYR A 94 -3.65 13.54 6.58
C TYR A 94 -5.10 13.08 6.81
N GLU A 95 -5.82 12.79 5.72
CA GLU A 95 -7.25 12.47 5.80
C GLU A 95 -7.49 10.98 6.03
N ALA A 96 -6.54 10.16 5.63
CA ALA A 96 -6.69 8.71 5.69
C ALA A 96 -6.49 8.17 7.10
N VAL A 97 -7.47 7.40 7.58
CA VAL A 97 -7.46 6.71 8.88
C VAL A 97 -7.51 5.18 8.74
N ASP A 98 -7.82 4.69 7.55
CA ASP A 98 -7.91 3.26 7.20
C ASP A 98 -7.53 3.01 5.73
N THR A 99 -7.60 1.75 5.29
CA THR A 99 -7.21 1.38 3.91
C THR A 99 -8.15 1.97 2.85
N ARG A 100 -9.42 2.14 3.15
CA ARG A 100 -10.40 2.72 2.24
C ARG A 100 -10.12 4.20 2.05
N SER A 101 -9.98 4.94 3.13
CA SER A 101 -9.67 6.38 3.09
C SER A 101 -8.29 6.66 2.50
N ASN A 102 -7.30 5.76 2.67
CA ASN A 102 -6.03 5.82 1.93
C ASN A 102 -6.24 5.74 0.41
N ALA A 103 -7.14 4.87 -0.05
CA ALA A 103 -7.43 4.74 -1.48
C ALA A 103 -8.14 6.00 -2.02
N GLU A 104 -9.10 6.54 -1.28
CA GLU A 104 -9.82 7.77 -1.64
C GLU A 104 -8.88 9.00 -1.68
N GLU A 105 -8.00 9.15 -0.68
CA GLU A 105 -6.97 10.20 -0.64
C GLU A 105 -6.01 10.08 -1.83
N THR A 106 -5.55 8.85 -2.12
CA THR A 106 -4.70 8.56 -3.28
C THR A 106 -5.38 8.92 -4.59
N ALA A 107 -6.66 8.54 -4.77
CA ALA A 107 -7.40 8.81 -5.99
C ALA A 107 -7.58 10.32 -6.24
N ARG A 108 -7.92 11.09 -5.20
CA ARG A 108 -8.00 12.56 -5.30
C ARG A 108 -6.66 13.17 -5.69
N TRP A 109 -5.57 12.72 -5.07
CA TRP A 109 -4.23 13.23 -5.36
C TRP A 109 -3.78 12.88 -6.78
N VAL A 110 -4.05 11.66 -7.25
CA VAL A 110 -3.75 11.20 -8.61
C VAL A 110 -4.50 12.06 -9.64
N ALA A 111 -5.79 12.27 -9.44
CA ALA A 111 -6.62 13.09 -10.31
C ALA A 111 -6.16 14.55 -10.35
N ALA A 112 -5.86 15.15 -9.19
CA ALA A 112 -5.41 16.54 -9.08
C ALA A 112 -4.05 16.79 -9.79
N ASN A 113 -3.22 15.76 -9.95
CA ASN A 113 -1.92 15.87 -10.62
C ASN A 113 -1.91 15.30 -12.05
N GLY A 114 -3.01 14.74 -12.53
CA GLY A 114 -3.11 14.14 -13.87
C GLY A 114 -2.22 12.92 -14.09
N PHE A 115 -1.92 12.14 -13.03
CA PHE A 115 -1.08 10.96 -13.15
C PHE A 115 -1.83 9.79 -13.76
N THR A 116 -1.16 9.05 -14.63
CA THR A 116 -1.67 7.85 -15.31
C THR A 116 -1.00 6.56 -14.82
N SER A 117 0.08 6.69 -14.06
CA SER A 117 0.78 5.57 -13.46
C SER A 117 1.28 5.91 -12.05
N ILE A 118 1.03 5.00 -11.11
CA ILE A 118 1.53 5.12 -9.74
C ILE A 118 2.22 3.85 -9.28
N ARG A 119 3.26 3.99 -8.49
CA ARG A 119 3.89 2.91 -7.75
C ARG A 119 3.32 2.90 -6.33
N LEU A 120 2.67 1.81 -5.96
CA LEU A 120 2.08 1.65 -4.63
C LEU A 120 3.06 0.94 -3.71
N VAL A 121 3.55 1.63 -2.69
CA VAL A 121 4.45 1.09 -1.66
C VAL A 121 3.68 0.78 -0.38
N THR A 122 3.63 -0.48 -0.01
CA THR A 122 3.09 -0.96 1.26
C THR A 122 3.70 -2.33 1.60
N SER A 123 3.36 -2.94 2.77
CA SER A 123 3.86 -4.29 3.08
C SER A 123 3.27 -5.35 2.16
N ALA A 124 4.02 -6.42 1.92
CA ALA A 124 3.60 -7.53 1.07
C ALA A 124 2.23 -8.12 1.47
N GLY A 125 2.01 -8.34 2.77
CA GLY A 125 0.72 -8.85 3.28
C GLY A 125 -0.44 -7.88 3.06
N HIS A 126 -0.19 -6.57 3.15
CA HIS A 126 -1.22 -5.54 2.96
C HIS A 126 -1.53 -5.24 1.49
N MET A 127 -0.63 -5.54 0.56
CA MET A 127 -0.68 -5.12 -0.84
C MET A 127 -2.00 -5.49 -1.55
N ARG A 128 -2.47 -6.73 -1.36
CA ARG A 128 -3.71 -7.19 -2.03
C ARG A 128 -4.93 -6.39 -1.60
N ARG A 129 -5.03 -6.10 -0.28
CA ARG A 129 -6.15 -5.31 0.27
C ARG A 129 -6.06 -3.85 -0.19
N ALA A 130 -4.89 -3.26 -0.18
CA ALA A 130 -4.69 -1.89 -0.67
C ALA A 130 -5.03 -1.75 -2.17
N ARG A 131 -4.60 -2.71 -3.01
CA ARG A 131 -4.97 -2.72 -4.44
C ARG A 131 -6.46 -2.90 -4.68
N LEU A 132 -7.12 -3.72 -3.86
CA LEU A 132 -8.57 -3.92 -3.95
C LEU A 132 -9.33 -2.61 -3.69
N GLU A 133 -8.91 -1.82 -2.71
CA GLU A 133 -9.53 -0.52 -2.43
C GLU A 133 -9.21 0.51 -3.53
N LEU A 134 -7.98 0.55 -4.02
CA LEU A 134 -7.59 1.45 -5.10
C LEU A 134 -8.36 1.17 -6.40
N ALA A 135 -8.55 -0.10 -6.75
CA ALA A 135 -9.30 -0.50 -7.95
C ALA A 135 -10.77 -0.05 -7.95
N ARG A 136 -11.32 0.32 -6.78
CA ARG A 136 -12.70 0.82 -6.66
C ARG A 136 -12.83 2.31 -6.95
N VAL A 137 -11.75 3.07 -6.75
CA VAL A 137 -11.80 4.54 -6.75
C VAL A 137 -10.91 5.16 -7.83
N LEU A 138 -9.91 4.43 -8.31
CA LEU A 138 -9.08 4.87 -9.43
C LEU A 138 -9.76 4.56 -10.77
N PRO A 139 -9.67 5.47 -11.76
CA PRO A 139 -10.03 5.16 -13.15
C PRO A 139 -9.23 3.96 -13.67
N ALA A 140 -9.84 3.14 -14.52
CA ALA A 140 -9.17 2.00 -15.16
C ALA A 140 -7.95 2.38 -16.01
N SER A 141 -7.84 3.65 -16.42
CA SER A 141 -6.70 4.20 -17.15
C SER A 141 -5.46 4.42 -16.27
N VAL A 142 -5.59 4.38 -14.94
CA VAL A 142 -4.45 4.56 -14.03
C VAL A 142 -3.80 3.22 -13.74
N ASN A 143 -2.55 3.06 -14.18
CA ASN A 143 -1.78 1.85 -13.92
C ASN A 143 -1.19 1.88 -12.50
N VAL A 144 -1.40 0.81 -11.73
CA VAL A 144 -0.88 0.65 -10.36
C VAL A 144 0.18 -0.44 -10.35
N LEU A 145 1.46 -0.03 -10.21
CA LEU A 145 2.60 -0.92 -10.03
C LEU A 145 2.73 -1.28 -8.54
N PRO A 146 2.51 -2.54 -8.11
CA PRO A 146 2.75 -2.95 -6.74
C PRO A 146 4.25 -2.98 -6.44
N ASP A 147 4.65 -2.37 -5.32
CA ASP A 147 6.04 -2.35 -4.84
C ASP A 147 6.03 -2.71 -3.35
N ALA A 148 6.12 -4.00 -3.07
CA ALA A 148 5.93 -4.53 -1.74
C ALA A 148 7.20 -4.42 -0.90
N VAL A 149 7.03 -3.95 0.34
CA VAL A 149 8.07 -4.05 1.36
C VAL A 149 7.92 -5.40 2.07
N PRO A 150 9.00 -6.13 2.35
CA PRO A 150 8.94 -7.38 3.10
C PRO A 150 8.15 -7.23 4.40
N VAL A 151 7.48 -8.30 4.82
CA VAL A 151 6.73 -8.32 6.09
C VAL A 151 7.72 -8.28 7.24
N GLU A 152 7.56 -7.31 8.14
CA GLU A 152 8.37 -7.22 9.34
C GLU A 152 7.81 -8.09 10.47
N PRO A 153 8.66 -8.54 11.44
CA PRO A 153 8.21 -9.37 12.56
C PRO A 153 7.11 -8.75 13.40
N GLN A 154 7.05 -7.41 13.51
CA GLN A 154 6.04 -6.67 14.28
C GLN A 154 4.80 -6.28 13.46
N ALA A 155 4.79 -6.54 12.17
CA ALA A 155 3.61 -6.29 11.34
C ALA A 155 2.46 -7.23 11.75
N PRO A 156 1.18 -6.84 11.54
CA PRO A 156 0.07 -7.76 11.70
C PRO A 156 0.38 -9.07 10.99
N SER A 157 0.09 -10.21 11.64
CA SER A 157 0.40 -11.51 11.07
C SER A 157 -0.19 -11.61 9.65
N ILE A 158 0.47 -12.34 8.77
CA ILE A 158 -0.02 -12.60 7.40
C ILE A 158 -1.44 -13.19 7.44
N ALA A 159 -1.75 -14.01 8.45
CA ALA A 159 -3.09 -14.56 8.66
C ALA A 159 -4.15 -13.47 8.93
N THR A 160 -3.77 -12.43 9.70
CA THR A 160 -4.65 -11.28 9.94
C THR A 160 -4.91 -10.50 8.66
N GLU A 161 -3.88 -10.23 7.87
CA GLU A 161 -4.04 -9.53 6.58
C GLU A 161 -4.82 -10.38 5.56
N TYR A 162 -4.62 -11.69 5.53
CA TYR A 162 -5.42 -12.61 4.73
C TYR A 162 -6.90 -12.56 5.12
N SER A 163 -7.21 -12.66 6.42
CA SER A 163 -8.59 -12.60 6.90
C SER A 163 -9.27 -11.26 6.58
N LYS A 164 -8.58 -10.14 6.78
CA LYS A 164 -9.05 -8.80 6.39
C LYS A 164 -9.28 -8.69 4.88
N TYR A 165 -8.41 -9.27 4.07
CA TYR A 165 -8.56 -9.31 2.62
C TYR A 165 -9.80 -10.09 2.20
N LEU A 166 -10.04 -11.28 2.78
CA LEU A 166 -11.23 -12.09 2.50
C LEU A 166 -12.52 -11.36 2.89
N LEU A 167 -12.58 -10.81 4.10
CA LEU A 167 -13.74 -10.04 4.58
C LEU A 167 -14.04 -8.87 3.64
N ARG A 168 -12.99 -8.16 3.23
CA ARG A 168 -13.18 -7.02 2.33
C ARG A 168 -13.63 -7.46 0.94
N ARG A 169 -13.06 -8.52 0.41
CA ARG A 169 -13.46 -9.06 -0.89
C ARG A 169 -14.91 -9.52 -0.88
N ALA A 170 -15.36 -10.20 0.19
CA ALA A 170 -16.76 -10.63 0.34
C ALA A 170 -17.73 -9.45 0.46
N ALA A 171 -17.30 -8.35 1.10
CA ALA A 171 -18.13 -7.14 1.22
C ALA A 171 -18.25 -6.35 -0.10
N LEU A 172 -17.49 -6.69 -1.13
CA LEU A 172 -17.46 -6.03 -2.44
C LEU A 172 -18.02 -6.90 -3.57
N ALA A 173 -18.34 -8.16 -3.27
CA ALA A 173 -18.97 -9.09 -4.21
C ALA A 173 -20.48 -8.90 -4.24
#